data_9a62f07eedd28c9e35532d7e1d01f84c
#
_entry.id   9a62f07eedd28c9e35532d7e1d01f84c
#
_cell.length_a   1.000
_cell.length_b   1.000
_cell.length_c   1.000
_cell.angle_alpha   90.00
_cell.angle_beta   90.00
_cell.angle_gamma   90.00
#
_symmetry.space_group_name_H-M   'P 1'
#
loop_
_entity.id
_entity.type
_entity.pdbx_description
1 polymer ?
#
loop_
_entity_poly.entity_id
_entity_poly.type
_entity_poly.pdbx_seq_one_letter_code
_entity_poly.pdbx_strand_id
1 'polypeptide(L)'
;GWYLFIALFTLYSGFTLANIAQLSWASFIAPEYDERTKLLTLREIIAIIATLIVISIPAVIEIYEGSFILKINAIGVFALVGIPLTIFLGLFFLDDKRTASNYDNPLKSFKRFFKNKTLNRLVLASVLLAFAQSLTGGLFVIFMDSILELGDYASRAIFVNFIFAVIGIFLWRYIGLKFTKHFAASLCLLYAGILFLLQFFVVLYISDASESVKAGVLFFVLAMYGISFSGAAPLIISMVADVSDAEQAESDVNKSGAMFAYYTTITKVGYTLAVAFPYIFLESVIGFDITLGSDNSQFTKNTLLYMYHFIPVICFFLASYILSKHNISREAHSTIKENIS
;
A
#
# COMPACT_ATOMS: atom_id res chain seq x y z
N GLY A 1 3.47 -22.02 17.00
CA GLY A 1 2.47 -22.05 15.95
C GLY A 1 1.14 -21.45 16.28
N TRP A 2 0.26 -22.15 17.02
CA TRP A 2 -1.16 -21.76 17.24
C TRP A 2 -1.32 -20.40 17.96
N TYR A 3 -0.48 -20.09 18.94
CA TYR A 3 -0.51 -18.81 19.64
C TYR A 3 -0.30 -17.63 18.68
N LEU A 4 0.72 -17.71 17.82
CA LEU A 4 1.01 -16.67 16.83
C LEU A 4 -0.13 -16.52 15.83
N PHE A 5 -0.70 -17.65 15.36
CA PHE A 5 -1.85 -17.63 14.46
C PHE A 5 -3.07 -16.93 15.08
N ILE A 6 -3.43 -17.27 16.32
CA ILE A 6 -4.58 -16.65 17.03
C ILE A 6 -4.30 -15.15 17.26
N ALA A 7 -3.09 -14.79 17.69
CA ALA A 7 -2.71 -13.39 17.91
C ALA A 7 -2.80 -12.57 16.62
N LEU A 8 -2.23 -13.04 15.51
CA LEU A 8 -2.30 -12.37 14.22
C LEU A 8 -3.73 -12.31 13.67
N PHE A 9 -4.49 -13.40 13.78
CA PHE A 9 -5.89 -13.43 13.35
C PHE A 9 -6.72 -12.39 14.11
N THR A 10 -6.56 -12.30 15.43
CA THR A 10 -7.26 -11.32 16.27
C THR A 10 -6.84 -9.89 15.91
N LEU A 11 -5.53 -9.65 15.74
CA LEU A 11 -4.99 -8.34 15.35
C LEU A 11 -5.55 -7.87 14.01
N TYR A 12 -5.45 -8.70 12.98
CA TYR A 12 -5.91 -8.33 11.63
C TYR A 12 -7.43 -8.22 11.52
N SER A 13 -8.17 -9.05 12.24
CA SER A 13 -9.64 -8.96 12.31
C SER A 13 -10.06 -7.67 13.02
N GLY A 14 -9.46 -7.35 14.17
CA GLY A 14 -9.72 -6.11 14.89
C GLY A 14 -9.38 -4.88 14.08
N PHE A 15 -8.22 -4.85 13.41
CA PHE A 15 -7.83 -3.77 12.51
C PHE A 15 -8.82 -3.60 11.34
N THR A 16 -9.29 -4.70 10.74
CA THR A 16 -10.25 -4.65 9.64
C THR A 16 -11.58 -4.08 10.09
N LEU A 17 -12.10 -4.53 11.24
CA LEU A 17 -13.34 -4.02 11.82
C LEU A 17 -13.24 -2.53 12.16
N ALA A 18 -12.15 -2.12 12.80
CA ALA A 18 -11.91 -0.71 13.13
C ALA A 18 -11.84 0.17 11.88
N ASN A 19 -11.16 -0.29 10.82
CA ASN A 19 -11.04 0.46 9.55
C ASN A 19 -12.41 0.60 8.84
N ILE A 20 -13.20 -0.49 8.78
CA ILE A 20 -14.54 -0.44 8.21
C ILE A 20 -15.45 0.51 9.02
N ALA A 21 -15.40 0.43 10.35
CA ALA A 21 -16.17 1.29 11.22
C ALA A 21 -15.80 2.77 11.01
N GLN A 22 -14.51 3.11 10.94
CA GLN A 22 -14.05 4.48 10.67
C GLN A 22 -14.51 5.01 9.31
N LEU A 23 -14.41 4.21 8.24
CA LEU A 23 -14.85 4.60 6.91
C LEU A 23 -16.37 4.80 6.85
N SER A 24 -17.13 3.91 7.49
CA SER A 24 -18.58 4.06 7.61
C SER A 24 -18.94 5.30 8.40
N TRP A 25 -18.26 5.55 9.49
CA TRP A 25 -18.50 6.72 10.35
C TRP A 25 -18.23 8.04 9.63
N ALA A 26 -17.18 8.12 8.82
CA ALA A 26 -16.89 9.28 7.99
C ALA A 26 -18.05 9.69 7.07
N SER A 27 -18.82 8.72 6.56
CA SER A 27 -20.00 9.00 5.72
C SER A 27 -21.19 9.59 6.50
N PHE A 28 -21.27 9.33 7.82
CA PHE A 28 -22.31 9.90 8.69
C PHE A 28 -21.94 11.28 9.24
N ILE A 29 -20.63 11.49 9.54
CA ILE A 29 -20.14 12.78 10.06
C ILE A 29 -20.16 13.85 8.98
N ALA A 30 -19.80 13.50 7.75
CA ALA A 30 -19.72 14.39 6.60
C ALA A 30 -20.64 13.89 5.47
N PRO A 31 -21.94 14.18 5.51
CA PRO A 31 -22.90 13.75 4.47
C PRO A 31 -22.67 14.46 3.14
N GLU A 32 -22.17 15.70 3.14
CA GLU A 32 -21.85 16.43 1.93
C GLU A 32 -20.57 15.94 1.26
N TYR A 33 -20.57 15.91 -0.08
CA TYR A 33 -19.45 15.40 -0.88
C TYR A 33 -18.13 16.14 -0.58
N ASP A 34 -18.17 17.46 -0.52
CA ASP A 34 -16.97 18.27 -0.29
C ASP A 34 -16.44 18.13 1.14
N GLU A 35 -17.33 18.06 2.13
CA GLU A 35 -16.96 17.83 3.53
C GLU A 35 -16.36 16.43 3.73
N ARG A 36 -16.95 15.41 3.10
CA ARG A 36 -16.43 14.05 3.14
C ARG A 36 -15.05 13.97 2.49
N THR A 37 -14.85 14.65 1.37
CA THR A 37 -13.55 14.69 0.69
C THR A 37 -12.50 15.35 1.56
N LYS A 38 -12.83 16.46 2.22
CA LYS A 38 -11.94 17.13 3.18
C LYS A 38 -11.60 16.23 4.36
N LEU A 39 -12.59 15.58 4.95
CA LEU A 39 -12.41 14.68 6.09
C LEU A 39 -11.51 13.49 5.75
N LEU A 40 -11.77 12.82 4.62
CA LEU A 40 -10.97 11.69 4.18
C LEU A 40 -9.54 12.11 3.79
N THR A 41 -9.36 13.28 3.17
CA THR A 41 -8.03 13.82 2.86
C THR A 41 -7.25 14.12 4.15
N LEU A 42 -7.89 14.75 5.14
CA LEU A 42 -7.26 15.02 6.45
C LEU A 42 -6.87 13.71 7.15
N ARG A 43 -7.75 12.71 7.13
CA ARG A 43 -7.46 11.37 7.65
C ARG A 43 -6.21 10.76 7.00
N GLU A 44 -6.08 10.84 5.69
CA GLU A 44 -4.91 10.30 4.97
C GLU A 44 -3.62 11.06 5.33
N ILE A 45 -3.67 12.38 5.45
CA ILE A 45 -2.52 13.19 5.88
C ILE A 45 -2.07 12.77 7.29
N ILE A 46 -3.02 12.64 8.22
CA ILE A 46 -2.73 12.20 9.59
C ILE A 46 -2.16 10.78 9.60
N ALA A 47 -2.70 9.86 8.78
CA ALA A 47 -2.20 8.51 8.66
C ALA A 47 -0.74 8.47 8.17
N ILE A 48 -0.37 9.30 7.21
CA ILE A 48 1.00 9.41 6.71
C ILE A 48 1.94 9.95 7.80
N ILE A 49 1.54 11.01 8.50
CA ILE A 49 2.32 11.58 9.60
C ILE A 49 2.52 10.54 10.71
N ALA A 50 1.44 9.84 11.10
CA ALA A 50 1.51 8.77 12.10
C ALA A 50 2.43 7.63 11.64
N THR A 51 2.40 7.24 10.37
CA THR A 51 3.29 6.25 9.79
C THR A 51 4.75 6.69 9.89
N LEU A 52 5.06 7.94 9.55
CA LEU A 52 6.42 8.48 9.68
C LEU A 52 6.90 8.47 11.14
N ILE A 53 6.04 8.84 12.10
CA ILE A 53 6.37 8.79 13.52
C ILE A 53 6.69 7.36 13.95
N VAL A 54 5.85 6.39 13.59
CA VAL A 54 6.05 4.97 13.94
C VAL A 54 7.34 4.42 13.34
N ILE A 55 7.62 4.71 12.06
CA ILE A 55 8.82 4.22 11.38
C ILE A 55 10.09 4.94 11.89
N SER A 56 9.98 6.17 12.41
CA SER A 56 11.12 6.87 13.00
C SER A 56 11.64 6.18 14.27
N ILE A 57 10.79 5.49 15.02
CA ILE A 57 11.16 4.82 16.27
C ILE A 57 12.31 3.81 16.06
N PRO A 58 12.15 2.77 15.20
CA PRO A 58 13.23 1.82 14.97
C PRO A 58 14.43 2.45 14.25
N ALA A 59 14.23 3.46 13.40
CA ALA A 59 15.30 4.16 12.72
C ALA A 59 16.20 4.93 13.70
N VAL A 60 15.62 5.59 14.69
CA VAL A 60 16.37 6.28 15.76
C VAL A 60 17.09 5.29 16.66
N ILE A 61 16.43 4.20 17.07
CA ILE A 61 17.06 3.15 17.89
C ILE A 61 18.28 2.54 17.16
N GLU A 62 18.19 2.39 15.84
CA GLU A 62 19.25 1.87 14.99
C GLU A 62 20.49 2.77 14.97
N ILE A 63 20.32 4.09 14.96
CA ILE A 63 21.43 5.07 15.04
C ILE A 63 22.22 4.91 16.36
N TYR A 64 21.54 4.55 17.45
CA TYR A 64 22.15 4.34 18.76
C TYR A 64 22.56 2.87 19.02
N GLU A 65 22.73 2.07 17.97
CA GLU A 65 23.11 0.64 18.05
C GLU A 65 22.18 -0.20 18.94
N GLY A 66 20.92 0.19 19.03
CA GLY A 66 19.93 -0.50 19.85
C GLY A 66 19.57 -1.88 19.30
N SER A 67 19.32 -2.83 20.20
CA SER A 67 19.00 -4.20 19.83
C SER A 67 17.66 -4.32 19.06
N PHE A 68 17.52 -5.38 18.26
CA PHE A 68 16.29 -5.72 17.57
C PHE A 68 15.08 -5.84 18.52
N ILE A 69 15.30 -6.41 19.71
CA ILE A 69 14.26 -6.53 20.75
C ILE A 69 13.80 -5.16 21.23
N LEU A 70 14.71 -4.20 21.37
CA LEU A 70 14.37 -2.84 21.77
C LEU A 70 13.50 -2.14 20.71
N LYS A 71 13.80 -2.32 19.41
CA LYS A 71 12.99 -1.80 18.31
C LYS A 71 11.55 -2.33 18.38
N ILE A 72 11.37 -3.64 18.54
CA ILE A 72 10.05 -4.29 18.63
C ILE A 72 9.29 -3.82 19.87
N ASN A 73 9.94 -3.80 21.02
CA ASN A 73 9.29 -3.38 22.27
C ASN A 73 8.84 -1.92 22.22
N ALA A 74 9.66 -1.03 21.66
CA ALA A 74 9.31 0.39 21.53
C ALA A 74 8.07 0.60 20.63
N ILE A 75 8.01 -0.08 19.47
CA ILE A 75 6.83 -0.04 18.60
C ILE A 75 5.62 -0.66 19.32
N GLY A 76 5.81 -1.78 20.02
CA GLY A 76 4.76 -2.45 20.78
C GLY A 76 4.16 -1.56 21.86
N VAL A 77 4.98 -0.87 22.66
CA VAL A 77 4.53 0.08 23.69
C VAL A 77 3.81 1.26 23.05
N PHE A 78 4.35 1.82 21.97
CA PHE A 78 3.69 2.91 21.23
C PHE A 78 2.28 2.50 20.74
N ALA A 79 2.14 1.30 20.20
CA ALA A 79 0.85 0.78 19.75
C ALA A 79 -0.12 0.50 20.93
N LEU A 80 0.36 -0.12 22.00
CA LEU A 80 -0.44 -0.44 23.18
C LEU A 80 -1.00 0.80 23.90
N VAL A 81 -0.30 1.91 23.85
CA VAL A 81 -0.76 3.19 24.43
C VAL A 81 -1.54 4.00 23.40
N GLY A 82 -1.03 4.12 22.19
CA GLY A 82 -1.58 4.98 21.15
C GLY A 82 -2.95 4.53 20.65
N ILE A 83 -3.15 3.22 20.43
CA ILE A 83 -4.41 2.69 19.89
C ILE A 83 -5.57 2.91 20.88
N PRO A 84 -5.50 2.50 22.15
CA PRO A 84 -6.58 2.77 23.10
C PRO A 84 -6.84 4.26 23.32
N LEU A 85 -5.78 5.09 23.38
CA LEU A 85 -5.90 6.53 23.56
C LEU A 85 -6.67 7.17 22.40
N THR A 86 -6.33 6.83 21.16
CA THR A 86 -7.00 7.40 19.97
C THR A 86 -8.45 6.94 19.86
N ILE A 87 -8.75 5.67 20.20
CA ILE A 87 -10.13 5.16 20.24
C ILE A 87 -10.92 5.89 21.32
N PHE A 88 -10.37 6.03 22.51
CA PHE A 88 -11.01 6.74 23.61
C PHE A 88 -11.34 8.20 23.24
N LEU A 89 -10.38 8.92 22.67
CA LEU A 89 -10.60 10.29 22.18
C LEU A 89 -11.69 10.34 21.11
N GLY A 90 -11.69 9.40 20.16
CA GLY A 90 -12.73 9.31 19.14
C GLY A 90 -14.11 9.09 19.72
N LEU A 91 -14.25 8.16 20.67
CA LEU A 91 -15.53 7.87 21.33
C LEU A 91 -16.03 9.03 22.22
N PHE A 92 -15.10 9.81 22.79
CA PHE A 92 -15.46 10.91 23.69
C PHE A 92 -15.88 12.18 22.94
N PHE A 93 -15.26 12.47 21.79
CA PHE A 93 -15.47 13.74 21.07
C PHE A 93 -16.44 13.63 19.89
N LEU A 94 -16.77 12.43 19.41
CA LEU A 94 -17.61 12.26 18.23
C LEU A 94 -19.03 11.80 18.63
N ASP A 95 -20.03 12.57 18.21
CA ASP A 95 -21.44 12.22 18.38
C ASP A 95 -21.87 11.14 17.38
N ASP A 96 -22.56 10.11 17.87
CA ASP A 96 -23.12 9.04 17.02
C ASP A 96 -24.46 9.48 16.40
N LYS A 97 -24.40 10.05 15.20
CA LYS A 97 -25.60 10.38 14.41
C LYS A 97 -26.04 9.16 13.60
N ARG A 98 -26.98 8.39 14.14
CA ARG A 98 -27.57 7.25 13.42
C ARG A 98 -28.52 7.73 12.33
N THR A 99 -28.18 7.45 11.08
CA THR A 99 -29.09 7.65 9.94
C THR A 99 -29.50 6.27 9.42
N ALA A 100 -30.81 6.01 9.37
CA ALA A 100 -31.31 4.78 8.76
C ALA A 100 -31.03 4.81 7.25
N SER A 101 -30.20 3.89 6.75
CA SER A 101 -29.96 3.73 5.33
C SER A 101 -30.56 2.42 4.85
N ASN A 102 -31.23 2.44 3.71
CA ASN A 102 -31.69 1.24 3.03
C ASN A 102 -30.47 0.50 2.48
N TYR A 103 -30.17 -0.66 3.02
CA TYR A 103 -29.05 -1.49 2.55
C TYR A 103 -29.52 -2.45 1.46
N ASP A 104 -28.89 -2.37 0.31
CA ASP A 104 -28.99 -3.41 -0.71
C ASP A 104 -28.29 -4.69 -0.24
N ASN A 105 -28.73 -5.86 -0.72
CA ASN A 105 -28.09 -7.12 -0.38
C ASN A 105 -26.64 -7.15 -0.89
N PRO A 106 -25.63 -7.15 0.00
CA PRO A 106 -24.22 -7.00 -0.40
C PRO A 106 -23.74 -8.10 -1.35
N LEU A 107 -24.27 -9.33 -1.23
CA LEU A 107 -23.90 -10.45 -2.10
C LEU A 107 -24.39 -10.27 -3.54
N LYS A 108 -25.57 -9.66 -3.74
CA LYS A 108 -26.08 -9.36 -5.10
C LYS A 108 -25.23 -8.26 -5.76
N SER A 109 -24.86 -7.24 -5.00
CA SER A 109 -24.00 -6.15 -5.46
C SER A 109 -22.61 -6.65 -5.87
N PHE A 110 -22.01 -7.55 -5.09
CA PHE A 110 -20.72 -8.18 -5.44
C PHE A 110 -20.75 -8.92 -6.78
N LYS A 111 -21.78 -9.75 -7.03
CA LYS A 111 -21.92 -10.45 -8.32
C LYS A 111 -22.07 -9.52 -9.51
N ARG A 112 -22.69 -8.35 -9.33
CA ARG A 112 -22.82 -7.32 -10.35
C ARG A 112 -21.46 -6.67 -10.66
N PHE A 113 -20.65 -6.37 -9.63
CA PHE A 113 -19.34 -5.73 -9.80
C PHE A 113 -18.35 -6.61 -10.57
N PHE A 114 -18.41 -7.94 -10.44
CA PHE A 114 -17.61 -8.85 -11.28
C PHE A 114 -17.87 -8.70 -12.78
N LYS A 115 -19.02 -8.17 -13.18
CA LYS A 115 -19.34 -7.93 -14.61
C LYS A 115 -18.92 -6.55 -15.09
N ASN A 116 -18.60 -5.62 -14.19
CA ASN A 116 -18.15 -4.28 -14.55
C ASN A 116 -16.67 -4.32 -14.99
N LYS A 117 -16.45 -4.27 -16.31
CA LYS A 117 -15.10 -4.36 -16.92
C LYS A 117 -14.18 -3.23 -16.48
N THR A 118 -14.73 -2.01 -16.33
CA THR A 118 -13.99 -0.82 -15.96
C THR A 118 -13.49 -0.92 -14.53
N LEU A 119 -14.38 -1.29 -13.59
CA LEU A 119 -14.03 -1.52 -12.19
C LEU A 119 -12.98 -2.65 -12.06
N ASN A 120 -13.18 -3.76 -12.75
CA ASN A 120 -12.28 -4.91 -12.64
C ASN A 120 -10.87 -4.64 -13.18
N ARG A 121 -10.70 -3.74 -14.16
CA ARG A 121 -9.38 -3.26 -14.59
C ARG A 121 -8.67 -2.50 -13.46
N LEU A 122 -9.38 -1.61 -12.76
CA LEU A 122 -8.83 -0.87 -11.63
C LEU A 122 -8.49 -1.80 -10.47
N VAL A 123 -9.39 -2.76 -10.16
CA VAL A 123 -9.16 -3.79 -9.12
C VAL A 123 -7.94 -4.63 -9.46
N LEU A 124 -7.81 -5.11 -10.70
CA LEU A 124 -6.66 -5.91 -11.12
C LEU A 124 -5.34 -5.14 -11.02
N ALA A 125 -5.32 -3.88 -11.48
CA ALA A 125 -4.16 -3.01 -11.34
C ALA A 125 -3.78 -2.79 -9.87
N SER A 126 -4.78 -2.62 -8.98
CA SER A 126 -4.56 -2.50 -7.54
C SER A 126 -4.06 -3.79 -6.90
N VAL A 127 -4.54 -4.94 -7.33
CA VAL A 127 -4.05 -6.26 -6.84
C VAL A 127 -2.59 -6.44 -7.22
N LEU A 128 -2.20 -6.13 -8.46
CA LEU A 128 -0.81 -6.20 -8.91
C LEU A 128 0.10 -5.23 -8.15
N LEU A 129 -0.37 -3.99 -7.93
CA LEU A 129 0.34 -3.00 -7.12
C LEU A 129 0.50 -3.48 -5.67
N ALA A 130 -0.59 -3.93 -5.05
CA ALA A 130 -0.61 -4.45 -3.69
C ALA A 130 0.31 -5.66 -3.53
N PHE A 131 0.29 -6.57 -4.50
CA PHE A 131 1.17 -7.74 -4.54
C PHE A 131 2.64 -7.31 -4.61
N ALA A 132 3.00 -6.42 -5.54
CA ALA A 132 4.36 -5.94 -5.68
C ALA A 132 4.88 -5.25 -4.40
N GLN A 133 4.11 -4.31 -3.85
CA GLN A 133 4.51 -3.57 -2.65
C GLN A 133 4.61 -4.46 -1.40
N SER A 134 3.71 -5.41 -1.24
CA SER A 134 3.71 -6.32 -0.09
C SER A 134 4.85 -7.34 -0.18
N LEU A 135 5.14 -7.86 -1.38
CA LEU A 135 6.27 -8.75 -1.61
C LEU A 135 7.59 -8.04 -1.30
N THR A 136 7.79 -6.84 -1.86
CA THR A 136 9.02 -6.07 -1.62
C THR A 136 9.15 -5.67 -0.16
N GLY A 137 8.09 -5.20 0.48
CA GLY A 137 8.09 -4.86 1.90
C GLY A 137 8.36 -6.06 2.80
N GLY A 138 7.75 -7.21 2.51
CA GLY A 138 7.95 -8.45 3.26
C GLY A 138 9.36 -9.01 3.15
N LEU A 139 9.95 -8.97 1.96
CA LEU A 139 11.31 -9.49 1.72
C LEU A 139 12.41 -8.45 1.97
N PHE A 140 12.07 -7.18 2.22
CA PHE A 140 13.05 -6.09 2.27
C PHE A 140 14.17 -6.32 3.30
N VAL A 141 13.81 -6.66 4.53
CA VAL A 141 14.80 -6.85 5.61
C VAL A 141 15.70 -8.05 5.30
N ILE A 142 15.13 -9.15 4.79
CA ILE A 142 15.89 -10.35 4.39
C ILE A 142 16.83 -10.02 3.22
N PHE A 143 16.35 -9.25 2.25
CA PHE A 143 17.15 -8.79 1.13
C PHE A 143 18.34 -7.91 1.58
N MET A 144 18.08 -6.98 2.51
CA MET A 144 19.11 -6.11 3.09
C MET A 144 20.19 -6.90 3.82
N ASP A 145 19.79 -7.88 4.61
CA ASP A 145 20.69 -8.69 5.41
C ASP A 145 21.46 -9.72 4.57
N SER A 146 20.74 -10.52 3.79
CA SER A 146 21.32 -11.69 3.10
C SER A 146 22.02 -11.37 1.79
N ILE A 147 21.64 -10.30 1.09
CA ILE A 147 22.19 -9.95 -0.23
C ILE A 147 23.16 -8.77 -0.13
N LEU A 148 22.79 -7.72 0.58
CA LEU A 148 23.60 -6.51 0.67
C LEU A 148 24.53 -6.49 1.87
N GLU A 149 24.26 -7.34 2.87
CA GLU A 149 24.96 -7.35 4.18
C GLU A 149 24.81 -5.99 4.91
N LEU A 150 23.63 -5.38 4.76
CA LEU A 150 23.29 -4.06 5.30
C LEU A 150 22.06 -4.13 6.24
N GLY A 151 21.87 -5.24 6.98
CA GLY A 151 20.74 -5.42 7.87
C GLY A 151 20.55 -4.29 8.88
N ASP A 152 21.65 -3.76 9.42
CA ASP A 152 21.66 -2.64 10.37
C ASP A 152 21.22 -1.30 9.79
N TYR A 153 21.08 -1.19 8.48
CA TYR A 153 20.59 0.01 7.79
C TYR A 153 19.12 -0.08 7.39
N ALA A 154 18.46 -1.23 7.62
CA ALA A 154 17.13 -1.51 7.08
C ALA A 154 16.07 -0.51 7.54
N SER A 155 16.01 -0.18 8.84
CA SER A 155 15.01 0.76 9.36
C SER A 155 15.22 2.18 8.85
N ARG A 156 16.48 2.62 8.77
CA ARG A 156 16.84 3.94 8.20
C ARG A 156 16.49 4.03 6.72
N ALA A 157 16.72 2.97 5.98
CA ALA A 157 16.39 2.85 4.57
C ALA A 157 14.87 2.94 4.32
N ILE A 158 14.05 2.25 5.13
CA ILE A 158 12.59 2.36 5.12
C ILE A 158 12.16 3.80 5.44
N PHE A 159 12.76 4.42 6.44
CA PHE A 159 12.44 5.79 6.83
C PHE A 159 12.69 6.78 5.68
N VAL A 160 13.85 6.68 5.00
CA VAL A 160 14.16 7.48 3.81
C VAL A 160 13.11 7.27 2.71
N ASN A 161 12.76 6.02 2.42
CA ASN A 161 11.72 5.71 1.43
C ASN A 161 10.40 6.42 1.73
N PHE A 162 9.94 6.39 2.98
CA PHE A 162 8.67 7.02 3.37
C PHE A 162 8.72 8.55 3.38
N ILE A 163 9.86 9.18 3.69
CA ILE A 163 10.03 10.63 3.52
C ILE A 163 9.79 11.02 2.07
N PHE A 164 10.43 10.33 1.14
CA PHE A 164 10.28 10.60 -0.29
C PHE A 164 8.90 10.18 -0.84
N ALA A 165 8.23 9.22 -0.20
CA ALA A 165 6.85 8.87 -0.51
C ALA A 165 5.88 10.04 -0.27
N VAL A 166 6.11 10.85 0.78
CA VAL A 166 5.32 12.08 1.02
C VAL A 166 5.50 13.07 -0.14
N ILE A 167 6.72 13.28 -0.60
CA ILE A 167 7.00 14.15 -1.77
C ILE A 167 6.29 13.60 -3.02
N GLY A 168 6.33 12.29 -3.19
CA GLY A 168 5.69 11.59 -4.31
C GLY A 168 4.18 11.82 -4.40
N ILE A 169 3.46 11.85 -3.28
CA ILE A 169 2.01 12.12 -3.27
C ILE A 169 1.69 13.44 -3.97
N PHE A 170 2.40 14.50 -3.63
CA PHE A 170 2.17 15.81 -4.21
C PHE A 170 2.53 15.85 -5.71
N LEU A 171 3.64 15.22 -6.08
CA LEU A 171 4.07 15.12 -7.48
C LEU A 171 3.02 14.40 -8.34
N TRP A 172 2.61 13.20 -7.95
CA TRP A 172 1.69 12.38 -8.73
C TRP A 172 0.28 12.96 -8.76
N ARG A 173 -0.16 13.60 -7.65
CA ARG A 173 -1.40 14.39 -7.64
C ARG A 173 -1.32 15.54 -8.65
N TYR A 174 -0.23 16.31 -8.68
CA TYR A 174 -0.05 17.41 -9.64
C TYR A 174 -0.12 16.90 -11.09
N ILE A 175 0.57 15.81 -11.41
CA ILE A 175 0.52 15.19 -12.74
C ILE A 175 -0.92 14.72 -13.07
N GLY A 176 -1.60 14.11 -12.11
CA GLY A 176 -2.99 13.64 -12.28
C GLY A 176 -3.99 14.77 -12.52
N LEU A 177 -3.79 15.93 -11.89
CA LEU A 177 -4.62 17.13 -12.13
C LEU A 177 -4.29 17.79 -13.47
N LYS A 178 -3.02 17.84 -13.87
CA LYS A 178 -2.56 18.49 -15.11
C LYS A 178 -2.94 17.68 -16.35
N PHE A 179 -2.83 16.36 -16.30
CA PHE A 179 -3.13 15.45 -17.39
C PHE A 179 -4.42 14.67 -17.08
N THR A 180 -4.29 13.42 -16.66
CA THR A 180 -5.41 12.56 -16.24
C THR A 180 -4.94 11.63 -15.12
N LYS A 181 -5.88 11.17 -14.27
CA LYS A 181 -5.60 10.24 -13.16
C LYS A 181 -4.98 8.93 -13.66
N HIS A 182 -5.51 8.37 -14.74
CA HIS A 182 -5.02 7.11 -15.31
C HIS A 182 -3.64 7.25 -15.94
N PHE A 183 -3.33 8.37 -16.61
CA PHE A 183 -2.00 8.65 -17.13
C PHE A 183 -0.98 8.77 -15.99
N ALA A 184 -1.30 9.55 -14.95
CA ALA A 184 -0.42 9.73 -13.80
C ALA A 184 -0.16 8.41 -13.06
N ALA A 185 -1.20 7.59 -12.82
CA ALA A 185 -1.07 6.29 -12.17
C ALA A 185 -0.26 5.30 -13.03
N SER A 186 -0.52 5.25 -14.34
CA SER A 186 0.25 4.42 -15.28
C SER A 186 1.72 4.82 -15.33
N LEU A 187 2.01 6.12 -15.42
CA LEU A 187 3.38 6.64 -15.43
C LEU A 187 4.11 6.38 -14.11
N CYS A 188 3.41 6.52 -12.98
CA CYS A 188 3.94 6.20 -11.65
C CYS A 188 4.39 4.73 -11.55
N LEU A 189 3.56 3.81 -12.02
CA LEU A 189 3.86 2.38 -12.03
C LEU A 189 4.96 2.01 -13.02
N LEU A 190 4.98 2.64 -14.19
CA LEU A 190 6.06 2.49 -15.15
C LEU A 190 7.40 2.92 -14.55
N TYR A 191 7.43 4.08 -13.91
CA TYR A 191 8.60 4.61 -13.20
C TYR A 191 9.06 3.64 -12.09
N ALA A 192 8.14 3.11 -11.27
CA ALA A 192 8.46 2.12 -10.25
C ALA A 192 9.09 0.86 -10.86
N GLY A 193 8.52 0.32 -11.93
CA GLY A 193 9.05 -0.87 -12.61
C GLY A 193 10.45 -0.65 -13.19
N ILE A 194 10.70 0.50 -13.80
CA ILE A 194 12.02 0.89 -14.32
C ILE A 194 13.03 0.99 -13.16
N LEU A 195 12.66 1.61 -12.04
CA LEU A 195 13.55 1.74 -10.89
C LEU A 195 13.92 0.38 -10.29
N PHE A 196 12.97 -0.56 -10.15
CA PHE A 196 13.27 -1.91 -9.67
C PHE A 196 14.19 -2.68 -10.63
N LEU A 197 14.00 -2.50 -11.93
CA LEU A 197 14.89 -3.08 -12.94
C LEU A 197 16.29 -2.48 -12.85
N LEU A 198 16.41 -1.17 -12.70
CA LEU A 198 17.70 -0.48 -12.51
C LEU A 198 18.35 -0.90 -11.18
N GLN A 199 17.58 -1.02 -10.10
CA GLN A 199 18.07 -1.48 -8.80
C GLN A 199 18.73 -2.85 -8.89
N PHE A 200 18.17 -3.78 -9.67
CA PHE A 200 18.77 -5.09 -9.90
C PHE A 200 20.20 -4.98 -10.43
N PHE A 201 20.42 -4.19 -11.49
CA PHE A 201 21.75 -3.99 -12.05
C PHE A 201 22.68 -3.23 -11.10
N VAL A 202 22.15 -2.26 -10.38
CA VAL A 202 22.92 -1.51 -9.37
C VAL A 202 23.42 -2.44 -8.27
N VAL A 203 22.55 -3.34 -7.74
CA VAL A 203 22.93 -4.31 -6.71
C VAL A 203 24.05 -5.24 -7.18
N LEU A 204 23.99 -5.71 -8.43
CA LEU A 204 25.05 -6.53 -9.02
C LEU A 204 26.37 -5.76 -9.15
N TYR A 205 26.31 -4.47 -9.52
CA TYR A 205 27.49 -3.66 -9.71
C TYR A 205 28.19 -3.29 -8.39
N ILE A 206 27.42 -3.05 -7.32
CA ILE A 206 27.97 -2.63 -6.01
C ILE A 206 28.28 -3.80 -5.07
N SER A 207 28.16 -5.06 -5.54
CA SER A 207 28.37 -6.26 -4.70
C SER A 207 29.68 -6.21 -3.91
N ASP A 208 30.76 -5.80 -4.56
CA ASP A 208 32.11 -5.75 -4.02
C ASP A 208 32.52 -4.36 -3.46
N ALA A 209 31.57 -3.42 -3.42
CA ALA A 209 31.84 -2.06 -2.92
C ALA A 209 31.92 -2.05 -1.37
N SER A 210 32.53 -1.00 -0.83
CA SER A 210 32.54 -0.79 0.62
C SER A 210 31.12 -0.57 1.17
N GLU A 211 30.92 -0.91 2.43
CA GLU A 211 29.63 -0.80 3.13
C GLU A 211 29.01 0.60 3.01
N SER A 212 29.82 1.65 3.19
CA SER A 212 29.36 3.03 3.07
C SER A 212 28.89 3.40 1.66
N VAL A 213 29.53 2.87 0.63
CA VAL A 213 29.11 3.06 -0.77
C VAL A 213 27.80 2.32 -1.05
N LYS A 214 27.71 1.04 -0.63
CA LYS A 214 26.46 0.25 -0.73
C LYS A 214 25.29 0.98 -0.05
N ALA A 215 25.48 1.44 1.19
CA ALA A 215 24.45 2.14 1.94
C ALA A 215 24.04 3.47 1.26
N GLY A 216 24.99 4.29 0.82
CA GLY A 216 24.69 5.55 0.14
C GLY A 216 23.91 5.36 -1.15
N VAL A 217 24.33 4.42 -1.99
CA VAL A 217 23.64 4.10 -3.25
C VAL A 217 22.24 3.56 -2.99
N LEU A 218 22.10 2.67 -2.00
CA LEU A 218 20.81 2.10 -1.62
C LEU A 218 19.84 3.19 -1.13
N PHE A 219 20.27 4.08 -0.26
CA PHE A 219 19.44 5.20 0.22
C PHE A 219 18.97 6.08 -0.92
N PHE A 220 19.82 6.35 -1.89
CA PHE A 220 19.44 7.10 -3.10
C PHE A 220 18.38 6.35 -3.92
N VAL A 221 18.58 5.07 -4.18
CA VAL A 221 17.61 4.24 -4.94
C VAL A 221 16.28 4.17 -4.22
N LEU A 222 16.28 3.98 -2.89
CA LEU A 222 15.06 3.93 -2.09
C LEU A 222 14.36 5.29 -1.98
N ALA A 223 15.11 6.40 -1.96
CA ALA A 223 14.54 7.73 -2.06
C ALA A 223 13.80 7.92 -3.40
N MET A 224 14.41 7.50 -4.49
CA MET A 224 13.77 7.55 -5.82
C MET A 224 12.55 6.64 -5.90
N TYR A 225 12.64 5.42 -5.38
CA TYR A 225 11.48 4.51 -5.31
C TYR A 225 10.38 5.07 -4.41
N GLY A 226 10.72 5.69 -3.29
CA GLY A 226 9.78 6.34 -2.39
C GLY A 226 8.84 7.30 -3.12
N ILE A 227 9.36 8.08 -4.07
CA ILE A 227 8.55 8.98 -4.87
C ILE A 227 7.40 8.25 -5.59
N SER A 228 7.59 7.00 -6.03
CA SER A 228 6.52 6.22 -6.68
C SER A 228 5.63 5.45 -5.69
N PHE A 229 6.15 5.13 -4.51
CA PHE A 229 5.51 4.21 -3.56
C PHE A 229 4.08 4.59 -3.19
N SER A 230 3.83 5.88 -2.95
CA SER A 230 2.53 6.40 -2.51
C SER A 230 1.68 7.03 -3.62
N GLY A 231 2.15 7.02 -4.87
CA GLY A 231 1.50 7.80 -5.93
C GLY A 231 0.31 7.09 -6.58
N ALA A 232 0.45 5.82 -6.94
CA ALA A 232 -0.54 5.12 -7.76
C ALA A 232 -1.83 4.77 -7.00
N ALA A 233 -1.74 4.32 -5.74
CA ALA A 233 -2.89 3.84 -4.98
C ALA A 233 -3.98 4.92 -4.78
N PRO A 234 -3.69 6.16 -4.34
CA PRO A 234 -4.70 7.21 -4.21
C PRO A 234 -5.37 7.57 -5.54
N LEU A 235 -4.60 7.57 -6.64
CA LEU A 235 -5.14 7.84 -7.97
C LEU A 235 -6.10 6.74 -8.42
N ILE A 236 -5.78 5.46 -8.17
CA ILE A 236 -6.66 4.33 -8.49
C ILE A 236 -7.93 4.40 -7.64
N ILE A 237 -7.84 4.67 -6.34
CA ILE A 237 -9.00 4.83 -5.45
C ILE A 237 -9.89 5.96 -5.95
N SER A 238 -9.31 7.08 -6.38
CA SER A 238 -10.06 8.19 -6.98
C SER A 238 -10.77 7.77 -8.27
N MET A 239 -10.16 6.93 -9.11
CA MET A 239 -10.83 6.39 -10.32
C MET A 239 -11.94 5.39 -9.97
N VAL A 240 -11.82 4.61 -8.89
CA VAL A 240 -12.92 3.76 -8.38
C VAL A 240 -14.09 4.60 -7.92
N ALA A 241 -13.85 5.76 -7.29
CA ALA A 241 -14.92 6.72 -6.96
C ALA A 241 -15.62 7.24 -8.21
N ASP A 242 -14.86 7.62 -9.25
CA ASP A 242 -15.43 8.08 -10.53
C ASP A 242 -16.33 7.01 -11.18
N VAL A 243 -15.95 5.72 -11.11
CA VAL A 243 -16.79 4.59 -11.58
C VAL A 243 -18.04 4.42 -10.71
N SER A 244 -17.93 4.65 -9.40
CA SER A 244 -19.07 4.58 -8.48
C SER A 244 -20.11 5.68 -8.79
N ASP A 245 -19.65 6.90 -9.06
CA ASP A 245 -20.52 8.02 -9.41
C ASP A 245 -21.25 7.75 -10.74
N ALA A 246 -20.54 7.19 -11.73
CA ALA A 246 -21.14 6.80 -13.01
C ALA A 246 -22.24 5.72 -12.83
N GLU A 247 -21.99 4.71 -11.99
CA GLU A 247 -22.98 3.66 -11.72
C GLU A 247 -24.19 4.19 -10.92
N GLN A 248 -23.96 5.17 -10.04
CA GLN A 248 -25.06 5.84 -9.33
C GLN A 248 -25.95 6.64 -10.30
N ALA A 249 -25.36 7.36 -11.26
CA ALA A 249 -26.11 8.10 -12.27
C ALA A 249 -27.01 7.19 -13.14
N GLU A 250 -26.54 5.96 -13.44
CA GLU A 250 -27.32 5.00 -14.23
C GLU A 250 -28.42 4.28 -13.44
N SER A 251 -28.24 4.06 -12.15
CA SER A 251 -29.11 3.19 -11.34
C SER A 251 -29.96 3.92 -10.32
N ASP A 252 -29.73 5.21 -10.11
CA ASP A 252 -30.38 6.07 -9.09
C ASP A 252 -30.24 5.55 -7.66
N VAL A 253 -29.31 4.61 -7.43
CA VAL A 253 -29.02 3.97 -6.13
C VAL A 253 -27.56 4.13 -5.78
N ASN A 254 -27.28 4.72 -4.62
CA ASN A 254 -25.93 4.83 -4.12
C ASN A 254 -25.38 3.47 -3.66
N LYS A 255 -24.42 2.92 -4.41
CA LYS A 255 -23.73 1.64 -4.12
C LYS A 255 -22.25 1.84 -3.81
N SER A 256 -21.79 3.07 -3.59
CA SER A 256 -20.37 3.40 -3.38
C SER A 256 -19.74 2.57 -2.26
N GLY A 257 -20.41 2.43 -1.12
CA GLY A 257 -19.92 1.61 -0.01
C GLY A 257 -19.68 0.15 -0.39
N ALA A 258 -20.61 -0.48 -1.13
CA ALA A 258 -20.45 -1.85 -1.60
C ALA A 258 -19.35 -1.99 -2.66
N MET A 259 -19.16 -0.98 -3.52
CA MET A 259 -18.09 -0.96 -4.53
C MET A 259 -16.72 -0.83 -3.88
N PHE A 260 -16.56 0.04 -2.90
CA PHE A 260 -15.31 0.15 -2.14
C PHE A 260 -15.04 -1.09 -1.28
N ALA A 261 -16.07 -1.73 -0.72
CA ALA A 261 -15.92 -3.00 -0.02
C ALA A 261 -15.42 -4.11 -0.98
N TYR A 262 -15.98 -4.19 -2.18
CA TYR A 262 -15.52 -5.10 -3.24
C TYR A 262 -14.06 -4.84 -3.61
N TYR A 263 -13.70 -3.59 -3.92
CA TYR A 263 -12.36 -3.16 -4.26
C TYR A 263 -11.34 -3.51 -3.16
N THR A 264 -11.61 -3.10 -1.92
CA THR A 264 -10.71 -3.35 -0.78
C THR A 264 -10.56 -4.82 -0.45
N THR A 265 -11.62 -5.60 -0.53
CA THR A 265 -11.58 -7.05 -0.25
C THR A 265 -10.65 -7.76 -1.24
N ILE A 266 -10.81 -7.50 -2.53
CA ILE A 266 -9.99 -8.17 -3.56
C ILE A 266 -8.53 -7.65 -3.51
N THR A 267 -8.31 -6.37 -3.28
CA THR A 267 -6.95 -5.82 -3.14
C THR A 267 -6.22 -6.45 -1.94
N LYS A 268 -6.92 -6.71 -0.83
CA LYS A 268 -6.35 -7.42 0.34
C LYS A 268 -5.90 -8.85 0.02
N VAL A 269 -6.55 -9.54 -0.91
CA VAL A 269 -6.07 -10.85 -1.39
C VAL A 269 -4.68 -10.70 -2.01
N GLY A 270 -4.44 -9.65 -2.81
CA GLY A 270 -3.12 -9.36 -3.36
C GLY A 270 -2.05 -9.18 -2.28
N TYR A 271 -2.34 -8.40 -1.25
CA TYR A 271 -1.43 -8.23 -0.08
C TYR A 271 -1.13 -9.56 0.61
N THR A 272 -2.16 -10.36 0.89
CA THR A 272 -2.01 -11.63 1.62
C THR A 272 -1.19 -12.66 0.85
N LEU A 273 -1.47 -12.81 -0.45
CA LEU A 273 -0.72 -13.74 -1.31
C LEU A 273 0.74 -13.34 -1.45
N ALA A 274 1.02 -12.03 -1.50
CA ALA A 274 2.38 -11.52 -1.64
C ALA A 274 3.24 -11.71 -0.40
N VAL A 275 2.65 -11.84 0.78
CA VAL A 275 3.40 -12.20 2.00
C VAL A 275 3.58 -13.73 2.08
N ALA A 276 2.50 -14.49 1.93
CA ALA A 276 2.53 -15.94 2.11
C ALA A 276 3.40 -16.66 1.07
N PHE A 277 3.21 -16.33 -0.22
CA PHE A 277 3.87 -17.02 -1.31
C PHE A 277 5.40 -16.98 -1.25
N PRO A 278 6.07 -15.80 -1.11
CA PRO A 278 7.52 -15.74 -1.11
C PRO A 278 8.16 -16.51 0.04
N TYR A 279 7.61 -16.41 1.25
CA TYR A 279 8.16 -17.11 2.41
C TYR A 279 8.05 -18.61 2.27
N ILE A 280 6.85 -19.12 1.90
CA ILE A 280 6.65 -20.56 1.66
C ILE A 280 7.56 -21.06 0.56
N PHE A 281 7.69 -20.31 -0.54
CA PHE A 281 8.51 -20.72 -1.68
C PHE A 281 10.00 -20.74 -1.32
N LEU A 282 10.51 -19.67 -0.69
CA LEU A 282 11.93 -19.58 -0.33
C LEU A 282 12.31 -20.64 0.71
N GLU A 283 11.53 -20.83 1.76
CA GLU A 283 11.84 -21.78 2.82
C GLU A 283 11.59 -23.23 2.37
N SER A 284 10.38 -23.55 1.91
CA SER A 284 9.95 -24.94 1.68
C SER A 284 10.39 -25.52 0.34
N VAL A 285 10.61 -24.68 -0.70
CA VAL A 285 10.96 -25.15 -2.05
C VAL A 285 12.44 -24.94 -2.34
N ILE A 286 12.99 -23.77 -1.97
CA ILE A 286 14.36 -23.40 -2.29
C ILE A 286 15.33 -23.72 -1.15
N GLY A 287 14.84 -23.91 0.08
CA GLY A 287 15.66 -24.20 1.26
C GLY A 287 16.45 -22.99 1.75
N PHE A 288 15.91 -21.79 1.57
CA PHE A 288 16.47 -20.56 2.13
C PHE A 288 16.23 -20.52 3.65
N ASP A 289 17.28 -20.36 4.42
CA ASP A 289 17.21 -20.23 5.88
C ASP A 289 17.47 -18.78 6.29
N ILE A 290 16.46 -18.13 6.85
CA ILE A 290 16.53 -16.73 7.29
C ILE A 290 17.61 -16.54 8.36
N THR A 291 17.89 -17.57 9.19
CA THR A 291 18.84 -17.46 10.29
C THR A 291 20.30 -17.48 9.82
N LEU A 292 20.55 -17.97 8.61
CA LEU A 292 21.89 -17.99 8.00
C LEU A 292 22.28 -16.66 7.34
N GLY A 293 21.33 -15.74 7.11
CA GLY A 293 21.63 -14.45 6.49
C GLY A 293 22.44 -14.59 5.20
N SER A 294 23.63 -13.95 5.15
CA SER A 294 24.56 -14.02 4.00
C SER A 294 25.22 -15.39 3.81
N ASP A 295 25.19 -16.30 4.80
CA ASP A 295 25.79 -17.64 4.72
C ASP A 295 24.92 -18.64 3.92
N ASN A 296 23.73 -18.23 3.49
CA ASN A 296 22.91 -19.02 2.58
C ASN A 296 23.65 -19.36 1.27
N SER A 297 23.29 -20.49 0.66
CA SER A 297 23.90 -20.92 -0.62
C SER A 297 23.72 -19.85 -1.71
N GLN A 298 24.67 -19.78 -2.66
CA GLN A 298 24.58 -18.81 -3.77
C GLN A 298 23.31 -18.99 -4.60
N PHE A 299 22.83 -20.23 -4.75
CA PHE A 299 21.59 -20.53 -5.46
C PHE A 299 20.37 -19.91 -4.76
N THR A 300 20.27 -20.06 -3.43
CA THR A 300 19.15 -19.51 -2.66
C THR A 300 19.18 -17.99 -2.63
N LYS A 301 20.38 -17.38 -2.48
CA LYS A 301 20.58 -15.94 -2.55
C LYS A 301 20.19 -15.36 -3.92
N ASN A 302 20.62 -15.99 -5.01
CA ASN A 302 20.24 -15.56 -6.36
C ASN A 302 18.73 -15.66 -6.57
N THR A 303 18.08 -16.71 -6.06
CA THR A 303 16.63 -16.86 -6.16
C THR A 303 15.91 -15.74 -5.42
N LEU A 304 16.33 -15.39 -4.20
CA LEU A 304 15.81 -14.23 -3.46
C LEU A 304 16.00 -12.93 -4.25
N LEU A 305 17.20 -12.70 -4.80
CA LEU A 305 17.52 -11.52 -5.61
C LEU A 305 16.59 -11.40 -6.82
N TYR A 306 16.37 -12.49 -7.55
CA TYR A 306 15.48 -12.49 -8.71
C TYR A 306 14.01 -12.29 -8.33
N MET A 307 13.54 -12.96 -7.29
CA MET A 307 12.17 -12.79 -6.80
C MET A 307 11.90 -11.36 -6.33
N TYR A 308 12.82 -10.78 -5.57
CA TYR A 308 12.70 -9.43 -5.05
C TYR A 308 12.59 -8.36 -6.14
N HIS A 309 13.28 -8.54 -7.28
CA HIS A 309 13.29 -7.55 -8.36
C HIS A 309 12.30 -7.88 -9.48
N PHE A 310 12.34 -9.07 -10.07
CA PHE A 310 11.59 -9.34 -11.30
C PHE A 310 10.10 -9.50 -11.10
N ILE A 311 9.65 -10.08 -9.98
CA ILE A 311 8.21 -10.22 -9.72
C ILE A 311 7.54 -8.84 -9.61
N PRO A 312 8.06 -7.88 -8.80
CA PRO A 312 7.51 -6.52 -8.77
C PRO A 312 7.59 -5.80 -10.12
N VAL A 313 8.69 -5.95 -10.87
CA VAL A 313 8.84 -5.35 -12.22
C VAL A 313 7.70 -5.79 -13.12
N ILE A 314 7.44 -7.10 -13.20
CA ILE A 314 6.34 -7.65 -14.00
C ILE A 314 4.99 -7.07 -13.53
N CYS A 315 4.74 -7.07 -12.22
CA CYS A 315 3.50 -6.53 -11.65
C CYS A 315 3.31 -5.05 -11.96
N PHE A 316 4.35 -4.22 -11.80
CA PHE A 316 4.29 -2.79 -12.07
C PHE A 316 4.05 -2.51 -13.56
N PHE A 317 4.74 -3.20 -14.47
CA PHE A 317 4.55 -3.01 -15.91
C PHE A 317 3.17 -3.48 -16.37
N LEU A 318 2.68 -4.62 -15.87
CA LEU A 318 1.33 -5.10 -16.18
C LEU A 318 0.26 -4.12 -15.66
N ALA A 319 0.39 -3.66 -14.41
CA ALA A 319 -0.54 -2.69 -13.83
C ALA A 319 -0.51 -1.36 -14.59
N SER A 320 0.67 -0.86 -14.97
CA SER A 320 0.83 0.33 -15.82
C SER A 320 0.12 0.15 -17.15
N TYR A 321 0.32 -0.97 -17.83
CA TYR A 321 -0.33 -1.28 -19.10
C TYR A 321 -1.85 -1.35 -18.97
N ILE A 322 -2.38 -1.99 -17.93
CA ILE A 322 -3.82 -2.08 -17.68
C ILE A 322 -4.42 -0.68 -17.50
N LEU A 323 -3.77 0.20 -16.75
CA LEU A 323 -4.24 1.57 -16.51
C LEU A 323 -4.13 2.46 -17.75
N SER A 324 -3.12 2.26 -18.59
CA SER A 324 -2.97 3.01 -19.84
C SER A 324 -4.12 2.75 -20.85
N LYS A 325 -4.78 1.60 -20.73
CA LYS A 325 -5.96 1.23 -21.53
C LYS A 325 -7.30 1.66 -20.91
N HIS A 326 -7.25 2.37 -19.78
CA HIS A 326 -8.44 2.83 -19.08
C HIS A 326 -8.85 4.20 -19.63
N ASN A 327 -10.00 4.29 -20.32
CA ASN A 327 -10.49 5.51 -20.97
C ASN A 327 -11.80 5.97 -20.32
N ILE A 328 -11.75 6.50 -19.09
CA ILE A 328 -12.82 7.38 -18.64
C ILE A 328 -12.31 8.79 -18.87
N SER A 329 -12.84 9.46 -19.92
CA SER A 329 -12.44 10.83 -20.22
C SER A 329 -13.01 11.79 -19.17
N ARG A 330 -12.31 12.90 -18.95
CA ARG A 330 -12.75 13.99 -18.07
C ARG A 330 -14.11 14.55 -18.53
N GLU A 331 -14.38 14.53 -19.84
CA GLU A 331 -15.63 14.95 -20.46
C GLU A 331 -16.80 14.00 -20.15
N ALA A 332 -16.56 12.68 -20.18
CA ALA A 332 -17.59 11.71 -19.77
C ALA A 332 -17.98 11.90 -18.30
N HIS A 333 -17.03 12.20 -17.41
CA HIS A 333 -17.29 12.45 -16.00
C HIS A 333 -18.04 13.78 -15.76
N SER A 334 -17.74 14.87 -16.50
CA SER A 334 -18.46 16.14 -16.37
C SER A 334 -19.91 16.02 -16.83
N THR A 335 -20.16 15.32 -17.92
CA THR A 335 -21.52 15.06 -18.44
C THR A 335 -22.35 14.20 -17.48
N ILE A 336 -21.72 13.21 -16.83
CA ILE A 336 -22.38 12.38 -15.79
C ILE A 336 -22.76 13.25 -14.58
N LYS A 337 -21.89 14.17 -14.18
CA LYS A 337 -22.11 15.03 -13.01
C LYS A 337 -23.20 16.08 -13.25
N GLU A 338 -23.30 16.60 -14.46
CA GLU A 338 -24.37 17.51 -14.87
C GLU A 338 -25.77 16.83 -14.90
N ASN A 339 -25.81 15.52 -15.12
CA ASN A 339 -27.06 14.75 -15.12
C ASN A 339 -27.51 14.32 -13.71
N ILE A 340 -26.65 14.47 -12.68
CA ILE A 340 -26.96 14.12 -11.26
C ILE A 340 -27.36 15.38 -10.46
N SER A 341 -26.96 16.58 -10.90
CA SER A 341 -27.31 17.87 -10.28
C SER A 341 -28.68 18.37 -10.74
#